data_d67e8fd20c7afe23d48323b6157c02aa
#
_entry.id   d67e8fd20c7afe23d48323b6157c02aa
#
_cell.length_a   1.000
_cell.length_b   1.000
_cell.length_c   1.000
_cell.angle_alpha   90.00
_cell.angle_beta   90.00
_cell.angle_gamma   90.00
#
_symmetry.space_group_name_H-M   'P 1'
#
loop_
_entity.id
_entity.type
_entity.pdbx_description
1 polymer ?
#
loop_
_entity_poly.entity_id
_entity_poly.type
_entity_poly.pdbx_seq_one_letter_code
_entity_poly.pdbx_strand_id
1 'polypeptide(L)'
;MEIQTPDWVKHAVFYQIFPDRFARGTQPRELLLKHSRWEDWHAIPTLQGYKGGNLWGVIDKLDYLQELGINAIYFTPIFQSASNHRYHTHDYYQVDPMLGKTGAFRELLLEAHNRNIKVVLDGVFNHSSRGFFFFHDVLENGPYSPWIDWFKIHGWPLSPYNGDFPANYEGWADNRALPVFNHDNPEVREYIMEVAEYWIKFGIDGWRLDVPFEVKTEGFWQEFRDRVKAINPDAYIVGEVWGDSRPWLDGTQFDGVMNYLFTGPTIAFTAGDRVDLAQVKDRDYQTTPPMFAGDYAEKIQQLLEMYPWEIQLTQLNLLASHDTARLLSIAKDDKPSMQLATLLLMTFPGAPSIYYGDEVGLPGRVDPDSRRGFPKEENWDRDVLTYHRELIALRHAHPALRTGTYKVLSAQGTLYVFARQLPEEELIVAVNVGTNACEQTVDVSGLNSHPEKLLYGKAQVSWQDDQMSLSVPPRSGCILG
;
A
#
# COMPACT_ATOMS: atom_id res chain seq x y z
N MET A 1 -15.67 -16.04 -17.93
CA MET A 1 -14.55 -15.29 -18.51
C MET A 1 -13.36 -15.56 -17.60
N GLU A 2 -12.20 -15.88 -18.14
CA GLU A 2 -10.99 -16.09 -17.33
C GLU A 2 -10.53 -14.72 -16.81
N ILE A 3 -10.28 -14.61 -15.51
CA ILE A 3 -9.81 -13.37 -14.90
C ILE A 3 -8.35 -13.16 -15.31
N GLN A 4 -8.06 -11.99 -15.85
CA GLN A 4 -6.72 -11.58 -16.25
C GLN A 4 -6.24 -10.41 -15.40
N THR A 5 -5.07 -10.60 -14.78
CA THR A 5 -4.38 -9.57 -13.99
C THR A 5 -2.97 -9.35 -14.54
N PRO A 6 -2.34 -8.19 -14.30
CA PRO A 6 -0.99 -7.93 -14.78
C PRO A 6 0.02 -8.88 -14.11
N ASP A 7 0.72 -9.66 -14.93
CA ASP A 7 1.65 -10.68 -14.42
C ASP A 7 2.80 -10.09 -13.59
N TRP A 8 3.31 -8.92 -13.97
CA TRP A 8 4.40 -8.26 -13.25
C TRP A 8 4.06 -7.97 -11.78
N VAL A 9 2.77 -7.76 -11.45
CA VAL A 9 2.33 -7.48 -10.07
C VAL A 9 2.57 -8.67 -9.16
N LYS A 10 2.38 -9.90 -9.64
CA LYS A 10 2.62 -11.13 -8.89
C LYS A 10 4.09 -11.26 -8.44
N HIS A 11 4.99 -10.64 -9.21
CA HIS A 11 6.43 -10.64 -9.00
C HIS A 11 6.97 -9.35 -8.36
N ALA A 12 6.08 -8.39 -8.08
CA ALA A 12 6.46 -7.11 -7.53
C ALA A 12 6.71 -7.16 -6.01
N VAL A 13 7.64 -6.30 -5.58
CA VAL A 13 7.76 -5.80 -4.22
C VAL A 13 7.60 -4.29 -4.29
N PHE A 14 6.49 -3.81 -3.78
CA PHE A 14 6.14 -2.39 -3.81
C PHE A 14 6.80 -1.61 -2.68
N TYR A 15 7.05 -0.34 -2.97
CA TYR A 15 7.48 0.64 -1.98
C TYR A 15 6.57 1.87 -2.07
N GLN A 16 5.83 2.15 -0.99
CA GLN A 16 4.96 3.31 -0.92
C GLN A 16 5.73 4.54 -0.52
N ILE A 17 5.67 5.58 -1.35
CA ILE A 17 6.34 6.87 -1.14
C ILE A 17 5.33 7.98 -0.87
N PHE A 18 5.55 8.73 0.23
CA PHE A 18 4.95 10.02 0.50
C PHE A 18 5.94 11.10 0.03
N PRO A 19 5.73 11.75 -1.14
CA PRO A 19 6.79 12.53 -1.79
C PRO A 19 7.38 13.67 -0.95
N ASP A 20 6.54 14.39 -0.21
CA ASP A 20 6.98 15.49 0.67
C ASP A 20 7.92 15.03 1.81
N ARG A 21 7.95 13.72 2.11
CA ARG A 21 8.57 13.15 3.31
C ARG A 21 9.74 12.20 3.03
N PHE A 22 9.92 11.77 1.78
CA PHE A 22 10.89 10.72 1.44
C PHE A 22 12.31 11.27 1.20
N ALA A 23 12.45 12.24 0.28
CA ALA A 23 13.78 12.80 0.00
C ALA A 23 13.68 14.21 -0.61
N ARG A 24 14.65 15.07 -0.27
CA ARG A 24 14.87 16.37 -0.92
C ARG A 24 15.88 16.19 -2.04
N GLY A 25 15.51 16.54 -3.27
CA GLY A 25 16.42 16.47 -4.41
C GLY A 25 17.49 17.56 -4.39
N THR A 26 18.58 17.26 -5.07
CA THR A 26 19.75 18.14 -5.21
C THR A 26 19.60 19.21 -6.31
N GLN A 27 18.63 19.04 -7.22
CA GLN A 27 18.39 19.99 -8.30
C GLN A 27 18.07 21.40 -7.77
N PRO A 28 18.48 22.45 -8.51
CA PRO A 28 18.23 23.82 -8.11
C PRO A 28 16.73 24.05 -7.87
N ARG A 29 16.38 24.53 -6.70
CA ARG A 29 14.99 24.88 -6.40
C ARG A 29 14.56 26.00 -7.32
N GLU A 30 13.41 25.83 -7.94
CA GLU A 30 12.80 26.90 -8.70
C GLU A 30 12.63 28.17 -7.85
N LEU A 31 12.61 29.32 -8.49
CA LEU A 31 12.47 30.62 -7.84
C LEU A 31 11.27 30.68 -6.89
N LEU A 32 10.17 30.00 -7.26
CA LEU A 32 8.95 29.88 -6.46
C LEU A 32 9.17 29.24 -5.09
N LEU A 33 10.12 28.31 -4.97
CA LEU A 33 10.40 27.59 -3.72
C LEU A 33 11.51 28.21 -2.90
N LYS A 34 12.22 29.20 -3.42
CA LYS A 34 13.37 29.82 -2.78
C LYS A 34 13.02 30.45 -1.41
N HIS A 35 11.81 30.92 -1.26
CA HIS A 35 11.32 31.58 -0.04
C HIS A 35 10.31 30.72 0.75
N SER A 36 10.11 29.47 0.36
CA SER A 36 9.19 28.57 1.06
C SER A 36 9.70 28.26 2.46
N ARG A 37 8.77 28.18 3.42
CA ARG A 37 9.05 27.78 4.79
C ARG A 37 8.80 26.30 4.93
N TRP A 38 9.87 25.55 5.24
CA TRP A 38 9.79 24.14 5.49
C TRP A 38 9.87 23.86 6.99
N GLU A 39 9.11 22.84 7.46
CA GLU A 39 9.38 22.24 8.76
C GLU A 39 10.78 21.62 8.79
N ASP A 40 11.37 21.54 9.99
CA ASP A 40 12.59 20.75 10.15
C ASP A 40 12.33 19.31 9.68
N TRP A 41 13.27 18.77 8.90
CA TRP A 41 13.11 17.44 8.30
C TRP A 41 12.90 16.33 9.32
N HIS A 42 13.56 16.42 10.47
CA HIS A 42 13.57 15.41 11.52
C HIS A 42 12.57 15.69 12.65
N ALA A 43 11.93 16.84 12.67
CA ALA A 43 10.89 17.14 13.65
C ALA A 43 9.64 16.27 13.41
N ILE A 44 8.85 16.07 14.47
CA ILE A 44 7.53 15.48 14.37
C ILE A 44 6.69 16.34 13.41
N PRO A 45 6.06 15.75 12.40
CA PRO A 45 5.31 16.51 11.42
C PRO A 45 4.02 17.11 11.99
N THR A 46 3.62 18.27 11.50
CA THR A 46 2.29 18.82 11.74
C THR A 46 1.33 18.46 10.59
N LEU A 47 0.02 18.66 10.80
CA LEU A 47 -0.99 18.36 9.79
C LEU A 47 -0.80 19.19 8.50
N GLN A 48 -0.40 20.47 8.63
CA GLN A 48 -0.29 21.40 7.50
C GLN A 48 1.15 21.64 7.03
N GLY A 49 2.15 21.24 7.82
CA GLY A 49 3.54 21.54 7.54
C GLY A 49 4.10 20.72 6.37
N TYR A 50 4.96 21.36 5.58
CA TYR A 50 5.68 20.73 4.48
C TYR A 50 7.13 20.48 4.89
N LYS A 51 7.65 19.29 4.57
CA LYS A 51 9.07 18.99 4.75
C LYS A 51 9.90 19.22 3.48
N GLY A 52 9.25 19.38 2.34
CA GLY A 52 9.90 19.77 1.08
C GLY A 52 10.65 18.65 0.37
N GLY A 53 10.28 17.40 0.59
CA GLY A 53 10.63 16.31 -0.30
C GLY A 53 10.01 16.50 -1.67
N ASN A 54 10.62 15.92 -2.71
CA ASN A 54 10.19 16.10 -4.10
C ASN A 54 10.61 14.91 -4.98
N LEU A 55 10.17 14.91 -6.24
CA LEU A 55 10.44 13.83 -7.18
C LEU A 55 11.94 13.73 -7.56
N TRP A 56 12.67 14.83 -7.56
CA TRP A 56 14.13 14.82 -7.76
C TRP A 56 14.82 14.04 -6.62
N GLY A 57 14.35 14.21 -5.39
CA GLY A 57 14.84 13.42 -4.26
C GLY A 57 14.52 11.93 -4.39
N VAL A 58 13.38 11.58 -4.97
CA VAL A 58 13.06 10.19 -5.29
C VAL A 58 14.03 9.64 -6.33
N ILE A 59 14.30 10.39 -7.41
CA ILE A 59 15.29 10.01 -8.43
C ILE A 59 16.65 9.75 -7.79
N ASP A 60 17.12 10.64 -6.91
CA ASP A 60 18.40 10.48 -6.19
C ASP A 60 18.44 9.21 -5.31
N LYS A 61 17.28 8.60 -5.00
CA LYS A 61 17.12 7.40 -4.17
C LYS A 61 16.77 6.13 -4.94
N LEU A 62 16.64 6.17 -6.27
CA LEU A 62 16.27 4.99 -7.04
C LEU A 62 17.28 3.85 -6.95
N ASP A 63 18.58 4.16 -6.88
CA ASP A 63 19.62 3.14 -6.67
C ASP A 63 19.47 2.44 -5.31
N TYR A 64 19.18 3.18 -4.25
CA TYR A 64 18.86 2.61 -2.93
C TYR A 64 17.66 1.67 -2.98
N LEU A 65 16.59 2.06 -3.69
CA LEU A 65 15.39 1.23 -3.83
C LEU A 65 15.69 -0.04 -4.65
N GLN A 66 16.47 0.08 -5.71
CA GLN A 66 16.91 -1.07 -6.52
C GLN A 66 17.78 -2.03 -5.71
N GLU A 67 18.74 -1.52 -4.91
CA GLU A 67 19.57 -2.32 -4.01
C GLU A 67 18.77 -3.00 -2.89
N LEU A 68 17.68 -2.38 -2.44
CA LEU A 68 16.73 -2.98 -1.50
C LEU A 68 15.94 -4.14 -2.13
N GLY A 69 15.88 -4.18 -3.47
CA GLY A 69 15.12 -5.17 -4.24
C GLY A 69 13.71 -4.70 -4.60
N ILE A 70 13.41 -3.39 -4.50
CA ILE A 70 12.15 -2.81 -4.92
C ILE A 70 12.08 -2.78 -6.45
N ASN A 71 10.96 -3.23 -7.01
CA ASN A 71 10.69 -3.20 -8.44
C ASN A 71 9.34 -2.56 -8.81
N ALA A 72 8.65 -1.99 -7.82
CA ALA A 72 7.47 -1.15 -8.04
C ALA A 72 7.37 -0.05 -6.98
N ILE A 73 6.98 1.15 -7.39
CA ILE A 73 6.70 2.30 -6.51
C ILE A 73 5.22 2.65 -6.62
N TYR A 74 4.59 2.85 -5.47
CA TYR A 74 3.30 3.48 -5.36
C TYR A 74 3.47 4.84 -4.68
N PHE A 75 3.05 5.91 -5.34
CA PHE A 75 3.05 7.27 -4.79
C PHE A 75 1.69 7.61 -4.17
N THR A 76 1.69 8.23 -2.96
CA THR A 76 0.56 9.08 -2.59
C THR A 76 0.44 10.23 -3.59
N PRO A 77 -0.69 10.99 -3.66
CA PRO A 77 -0.93 11.91 -4.76
C PRO A 77 0.23 12.87 -5.07
N ILE A 78 0.46 13.09 -6.36
CA ILE A 78 1.52 13.99 -6.85
C ILE A 78 0.99 15.21 -7.61
N PHE A 79 -0.33 15.28 -7.82
CA PHE A 79 -0.94 16.36 -8.57
C PHE A 79 -0.98 17.67 -7.80
N GLN A 80 -1.14 18.78 -8.51
CA GLN A 80 -1.16 20.11 -7.93
C GLN A 80 -2.18 20.23 -6.81
N SER A 81 -1.76 20.71 -5.65
CA SER A 81 -2.57 20.75 -4.44
C SER A 81 -2.09 21.83 -3.47
N ALA A 82 -2.97 22.28 -2.59
CA ALA A 82 -2.63 23.14 -1.46
C ALA A 82 -2.38 22.38 -0.15
N SER A 83 -2.36 21.04 -0.15
CA SER A 83 -2.06 20.23 1.02
C SER A 83 -0.74 19.47 0.86
N ASN A 84 -0.05 19.21 1.97
CA ASN A 84 1.21 18.45 1.95
C ASN A 84 1.05 17.01 1.46
N HIS A 85 -0.14 16.41 1.68
CA HIS A 85 -0.48 15.05 1.27
C HIS A 85 -1.10 14.96 -0.14
N ARG A 86 -1.49 16.09 -0.73
CA ARG A 86 -2.02 16.29 -2.10
C ARG A 86 -3.35 15.58 -2.41
N TYR A 87 -4.06 15.07 -1.42
CA TYR A 87 -5.43 14.59 -1.62
C TYR A 87 -6.45 15.70 -1.90
N HIS A 88 -6.06 16.98 -1.73
CA HIS A 88 -6.83 18.16 -2.15
C HIS A 88 -6.43 18.57 -3.57
N THR A 89 -6.81 17.80 -4.58
CA THR A 89 -6.38 18.01 -5.97
C THR A 89 -6.96 19.28 -6.57
N HIS A 90 -6.08 20.15 -7.07
CA HIS A 90 -6.43 21.38 -7.79
C HIS A 90 -6.42 21.23 -9.31
N ASP A 91 -5.53 20.41 -9.83
CA ASP A 91 -5.39 20.15 -11.26
C ASP A 91 -4.87 18.71 -11.46
N TYR A 92 -5.65 17.90 -12.17
CA TYR A 92 -5.34 16.48 -12.42
C TYR A 92 -4.35 16.25 -13.56
N TYR A 93 -4.05 17.30 -14.37
CA TYR A 93 -3.10 17.23 -15.48
C TYR A 93 -1.71 17.81 -15.14
N GLN A 94 -1.56 18.41 -13.96
CA GLN A 94 -0.32 19.04 -13.52
C GLN A 94 0.26 18.34 -12.30
N VAL A 95 1.53 17.97 -12.38
CA VAL A 95 2.29 17.57 -11.18
C VAL A 95 2.58 18.84 -10.35
N ASP A 96 2.43 18.70 -9.04
CA ASP A 96 2.62 19.78 -8.07
C ASP A 96 3.97 20.51 -8.26
N PRO A 97 3.97 21.85 -8.35
CA PRO A 97 5.20 22.61 -8.50
C PRO A 97 6.23 22.37 -7.39
N MET A 98 5.77 22.09 -6.17
CA MET A 98 6.65 21.80 -5.03
C MET A 98 7.33 20.43 -5.16
N LEU A 99 6.78 19.53 -5.98
CA LEU A 99 7.35 18.23 -6.29
C LEU A 99 8.29 18.23 -7.51
N GLY A 100 8.37 19.35 -8.23
CA GLY A 100 9.26 19.51 -9.40
C GLY A 100 8.54 19.51 -10.75
N LYS A 101 7.21 19.64 -10.74
CA LYS A 101 6.35 19.67 -11.95
C LYS A 101 6.43 18.41 -12.81
N THR A 102 5.72 18.43 -13.93
CA THR A 102 5.66 17.32 -14.89
C THR A 102 7.03 16.96 -15.49
N GLY A 103 7.97 17.92 -15.53
CA GLY A 103 9.36 17.64 -15.98
C GLY A 103 10.10 16.68 -15.07
N ALA A 104 10.03 16.87 -13.74
CA ALA A 104 10.62 15.95 -12.76
C ALA A 104 9.98 14.56 -12.81
N PHE A 105 8.65 14.51 -13.01
CA PHE A 105 7.94 13.24 -13.11
C PHE A 105 8.32 12.45 -14.37
N ARG A 106 8.50 13.14 -15.51
CA ARG A 106 8.99 12.52 -16.74
C ARG A 106 10.37 11.88 -16.56
N GLU A 107 11.28 12.59 -15.90
CA GLU A 107 12.62 12.10 -15.59
C GLU A 107 12.55 10.91 -14.61
N LEU A 108 11.70 11.01 -13.59
CA LEU A 108 11.48 9.90 -12.65
C LEU A 108 11.02 8.63 -13.35
N LEU A 109 10.03 8.73 -14.26
CA LEU A 109 9.55 7.57 -15.00
C LEU A 109 10.65 6.93 -15.85
N LEU A 110 11.44 7.77 -16.56
CA LEU A 110 12.56 7.30 -17.36
C LEU A 110 13.58 6.54 -16.48
N GLU A 111 13.99 7.15 -15.37
CA GLU A 111 15.01 6.58 -14.48
C GLU A 111 14.52 5.35 -13.71
N ALA A 112 13.23 5.33 -13.34
CA ALA A 112 12.61 4.15 -12.71
C ALA A 112 12.52 2.98 -13.70
N HIS A 113 12.03 3.23 -14.91
CA HIS A 113 11.90 2.19 -15.93
C HIS A 113 13.27 1.66 -16.39
N ASN A 114 14.30 2.50 -16.46
CA ASN A 114 15.68 2.07 -16.75
C ASN A 114 16.21 1.09 -15.69
N ARG A 115 15.65 1.10 -14.48
CA ARG A 115 15.97 0.18 -13.38
C ARG A 115 14.95 -0.95 -13.23
N ASN A 116 14.04 -1.13 -14.20
CA ASN A 116 12.91 -2.07 -14.13
C ASN A 116 12.00 -1.84 -12.90
N ILE A 117 11.85 -0.60 -12.47
CA ILE A 117 10.93 -0.20 -11.39
C ILE A 117 9.67 0.36 -12.01
N LYS A 118 8.53 -0.26 -11.73
CA LYS A 118 7.20 0.17 -12.13
C LYS A 118 6.70 1.33 -11.28
N VAL A 119 5.84 2.19 -11.84
CA VAL A 119 5.33 3.38 -11.15
C VAL A 119 3.80 3.42 -11.18
N VAL A 120 3.18 3.40 -10.01
CA VAL A 120 1.73 3.49 -9.80
C VAL A 120 1.39 4.82 -9.13
N LEU A 121 0.42 5.55 -9.68
CA LEU A 121 -0.05 6.82 -9.12
C LEU A 121 -1.35 6.65 -8.33
N ASP A 122 -1.60 7.59 -7.43
CA ASP A 122 -2.83 7.70 -6.66
C ASP A 122 -3.85 8.55 -7.41
N GLY A 123 -5.00 7.98 -7.71
CA GLY A 123 -6.13 8.61 -8.37
C GLY A 123 -7.22 9.00 -7.38
N VAL A 124 -7.29 10.28 -7.05
CA VAL A 124 -8.30 10.86 -6.17
C VAL A 124 -9.50 11.31 -7.02
N PHE A 125 -10.38 10.35 -7.35
CA PHE A 125 -11.46 10.57 -8.32
C PHE A 125 -12.86 10.68 -7.70
N ASN A 126 -13.00 10.45 -6.39
CA ASN A 126 -14.26 10.67 -5.70
C ASN A 126 -14.58 12.18 -5.50
N HIS A 127 -13.56 12.96 -5.22
CA HIS A 127 -13.68 14.38 -4.87
C HIS A 127 -12.50 15.19 -5.44
N SER A 128 -12.69 16.48 -5.55
CA SER A 128 -11.62 17.43 -5.82
C SER A 128 -11.28 18.26 -4.58
N SER A 129 -10.49 19.30 -4.76
CA SER A 129 -10.37 20.40 -3.80
C SER A 129 -11.33 21.53 -4.15
N ARG A 130 -11.70 22.37 -3.18
CA ARG A 130 -12.38 23.64 -3.48
C ARG A 130 -11.48 24.61 -4.27
N GLY A 131 -10.18 24.36 -4.41
CA GLY A 131 -9.27 25.06 -5.32
C GLY A 131 -9.19 24.47 -6.73
N PHE A 132 -9.90 23.38 -7.02
CA PHE A 132 -10.05 22.82 -8.36
C PHE A 132 -10.77 23.84 -9.25
N PHE A 133 -10.24 24.10 -10.43
CA PHE A 133 -10.69 25.21 -11.27
C PHE A 133 -12.21 25.27 -11.47
N PHE A 134 -12.84 24.15 -11.79
CA PHE A 134 -14.28 24.11 -12.07
C PHE A 134 -15.12 24.32 -10.81
N PHE A 135 -14.68 23.84 -9.63
CA PHE A 135 -15.38 24.16 -8.38
C PHE A 135 -15.16 25.62 -7.96
N HIS A 136 -13.95 26.14 -8.21
CA HIS A 136 -13.66 27.56 -7.95
C HIS A 136 -14.53 28.47 -8.81
N ASP A 137 -14.76 28.14 -10.08
CA ASP A 137 -15.69 28.85 -10.95
C ASP A 137 -17.12 28.85 -10.38
N VAL A 138 -17.57 27.71 -9.85
CA VAL A 138 -18.89 27.64 -9.17
C VAL A 138 -18.94 28.56 -7.95
N LEU A 139 -17.83 28.72 -7.19
CA LEU A 139 -17.76 29.64 -6.06
C LEU A 139 -17.83 31.11 -6.50
N GLU A 140 -17.21 31.47 -7.64
CA GLU A 140 -17.17 32.84 -8.14
C GLU A 140 -18.46 33.22 -8.88
N ASN A 141 -19.01 32.35 -9.71
CA ASN A 141 -20.12 32.62 -10.60
C ASN A 141 -21.48 32.13 -10.08
N GLY A 142 -21.49 31.36 -9.01
CA GLY A 142 -22.70 30.86 -8.38
C GLY A 142 -23.56 29.99 -9.32
N PRO A 143 -24.90 30.20 -9.31
CA PRO A 143 -25.82 29.45 -10.16
C PRO A 143 -25.63 29.68 -11.68
N TYR A 144 -24.76 30.60 -12.07
CA TYR A 144 -24.45 30.88 -13.49
C TYR A 144 -23.21 30.14 -13.99
N SER A 145 -22.52 29.40 -13.13
CA SER A 145 -21.37 28.60 -13.53
C SER A 145 -21.78 27.51 -14.51
N PRO A 146 -21.05 27.29 -15.62
CA PRO A 146 -21.31 26.17 -16.52
C PRO A 146 -20.99 24.79 -15.89
N TRP A 147 -20.29 24.76 -14.77
CA TRP A 147 -19.88 23.50 -14.08
C TRP A 147 -20.69 23.21 -12.82
N ILE A 148 -21.85 23.87 -12.64
CA ILE A 148 -22.69 23.68 -11.44
C ILE A 148 -23.09 22.19 -11.25
N ASP A 149 -23.39 21.48 -12.32
CA ASP A 149 -23.84 20.08 -12.31
C ASP A 149 -22.67 19.07 -12.17
N TRP A 150 -21.42 19.55 -12.12
CA TRP A 150 -20.25 18.72 -11.87
C TRP A 150 -20.12 18.32 -10.41
N PHE A 151 -20.83 19.02 -9.52
CA PHE A 151 -20.77 18.80 -8.07
C PHE A 151 -22.19 18.62 -7.53
N LYS A 152 -22.29 17.95 -6.38
CA LYS A 152 -23.57 17.70 -5.73
C LYS A 152 -23.95 18.91 -4.86
N ILE A 153 -24.64 19.90 -5.45
CA ILE A 153 -25.05 21.15 -4.81
C ILE A 153 -26.49 21.02 -4.33
N HIS A 154 -26.75 21.41 -3.08
CA HIS A 154 -28.05 21.28 -2.41
C HIS A 154 -28.75 22.63 -2.19
N GLY A 155 -28.05 23.74 -2.29
CA GLY A 155 -28.62 25.05 -2.06
C GLY A 155 -27.62 26.18 -2.19
N TRP A 156 -28.10 27.39 -1.93
CA TRP A 156 -27.34 28.65 -2.04
C TRP A 156 -27.57 29.55 -0.82
N PRO A 157 -26.60 30.42 -0.45
CA PRO A 157 -25.22 30.51 -0.98
C PRO A 157 -24.37 29.34 -0.55
N LEU A 158 -23.28 29.05 -1.30
CA LEU A 158 -22.28 28.09 -0.87
C LEU A 158 -21.42 28.62 0.28
N SER A 159 -21.05 27.79 1.24
CA SER A 159 -20.18 28.16 2.37
C SER A 159 -18.96 27.27 2.46
N PRO A 160 -17.93 27.51 1.60
CA PRO A 160 -16.76 26.62 1.52
C PRO A 160 -15.74 26.79 2.66
N TYR A 161 -15.82 27.89 3.44
CA TYR A 161 -14.83 28.25 4.45
C TYR A 161 -15.44 28.46 5.85
N ASN A 162 -16.67 28.95 5.93
CA ASN A 162 -17.30 29.24 7.22
C ASN A 162 -18.19 28.10 7.69
N GLY A 163 -17.81 27.48 8.82
CA GLY A 163 -18.52 26.38 9.46
C GLY A 163 -19.84 26.75 10.13
N ASP A 164 -20.11 28.04 10.37
CA ASP A 164 -21.34 28.50 11.01
C ASP A 164 -22.57 28.38 10.10
N PHE A 165 -22.36 28.20 8.79
CA PHE A 165 -23.42 28.02 7.80
C PHE A 165 -23.33 26.63 7.15
N PRO A 166 -24.44 26.07 6.65
CA PRO A 166 -24.43 24.85 5.84
C PRO A 166 -23.50 25.03 4.62
N ALA A 167 -22.76 23.98 4.26
CA ALA A 167 -21.91 24.02 3.07
C ALA A 167 -22.72 24.22 1.79
N ASN A 168 -23.94 23.66 1.76
CA ASN A 168 -24.87 23.59 0.64
C ASN A 168 -24.34 22.80 -0.59
N TYR A 169 -23.33 21.95 -0.36
CA TYR A 169 -22.83 20.97 -1.31
C TYR A 169 -22.24 19.78 -0.54
N GLU A 170 -22.14 18.63 -1.20
CA GLU A 170 -21.50 17.44 -0.63
C GLU A 170 -19.98 17.61 -0.59
N GLY A 171 -19.40 17.37 0.62
CA GLY A 171 -17.97 17.20 0.80
C GLY A 171 -17.67 15.79 1.29
N TRP A 172 -16.58 15.17 0.81
CA TRP A 172 -16.17 13.86 1.30
C TRP A 172 -15.92 13.89 2.82
N ALA A 173 -16.51 12.92 3.54
CA ALA A 173 -16.47 12.85 5.00
C ALA A 173 -16.92 14.19 5.68
N ASP A 174 -17.92 14.86 5.15
CA ASP A 174 -18.40 16.18 5.57
C ASP A 174 -17.35 17.31 5.52
N ASN A 175 -16.23 17.07 4.83
CA ASN A 175 -15.16 18.04 4.70
C ASN A 175 -15.42 19.00 3.54
N ARG A 176 -15.72 20.27 3.85
CA ARG A 176 -15.97 21.34 2.87
C ARG A 176 -14.79 21.61 1.93
N ALA A 177 -13.57 21.22 2.30
CA ALA A 177 -12.40 21.40 1.44
C ALA A 177 -12.39 20.41 0.26
N LEU A 178 -13.25 19.39 0.28
CA LEU A 178 -13.24 18.25 -0.62
C LEU A 178 -14.61 18.04 -1.28
N PRO A 179 -15.04 18.95 -2.18
CA PRO A 179 -16.31 18.82 -2.90
C PRO A 179 -16.34 17.50 -3.71
N VAL A 180 -17.40 16.74 -3.52
CA VAL A 180 -17.63 15.46 -4.18
C VAL A 180 -18.08 15.70 -5.62
N PHE A 181 -17.50 14.98 -6.56
CA PHE A 181 -17.93 14.99 -7.95
C PHE A 181 -19.32 14.35 -8.13
N ASN A 182 -20.08 14.85 -9.08
CA ASN A 182 -21.30 14.24 -9.55
C ASN A 182 -20.97 13.23 -10.66
N HIS A 183 -20.64 11.99 -10.29
CA HIS A 183 -20.23 10.95 -11.23
C HIS A 183 -21.36 10.50 -12.18
N ASP A 184 -22.62 10.84 -11.89
CA ASP A 184 -23.75 10.60 -12.80
C ASP A 184 -23.80 11.62 -13.94
N ASN A 185 -23.06 12.74 -13.83
CA ASN A 185 -22.88 13.68 -14.92
C ASN A 185 -21.91 13.08 -15.97
N PRO A 186 -22.32 12.92 -17.24
CA PRO A 186 -21.47 12.30 -18.26
C PRO A 186 -20.19 13.10 -18.56
N GLU A 187 -20.20 14.43 -18.40
CA GLU A 187 -18.98 15.26 -18.58
C GLU A 187 -17.96 15.01 -17.47
N VAL A 188 -18.41 14.87 -16.22
CA VAL A 188 -17.53 14.49 -15.08
C VAL A 188 -16.93 13.11 -15.31
N ARG A 189 -17.77 12.14 -15.71
CA ARG A 189 -17.33 10.79 -16.04
C ARG A 189 -16.27 10.81 -17.12
N GLU A 190 -16.54 11.50 -18.25
CA GLU A 190 -15.57 11.60 -19.35
C GLU A 190 -14.27 12.27 -18.91
N TYR A 191 -14.34 13.38 -18.15
CA TYR A 191 -13.16 14.08 -17.63
C TYR A 191 -12.25 13.14 -16.82
N ILE A 192 -12.83 12.33 -15.91
CA ILE A 192 -12.05 11.40 -15.10
C ILE A 192 -11.43 10.29 -15.96
N MET A 193 -12.16 9.78 -16.94
CA MET A 193 -11.66 8.78 -17.88
C MET A 193 -10.50 9.34 -18.72
N GLU A 194 -10.62 10.57 -19.22
CA GLU A 194 -9.54 11.26 -19.96
C GLU A 194 -8.29 11.47 -19.10
N VAL A 195 -8.44 11.84 -17.83
CA VAL A 195 -7.32 11.96 -16.89
C VAL A 195 -6.62 10.60 -16.72
N ALA A 196 -7.41 9.54 -16.51
CA ALA A 196 -6.85 8.20 -16.34
C ALA A 196 -6.05 7.75 -17.58
N GLU A 197 -6.63 7.95 -18.77
CA GLU A 197 -5.96 7.64 -20.04
C GLU A 197 -4.69 8.50 -20.27
N TYR A 198 -4.77 9.79 -19.95
CA TYR A 198 -3.65 10.72 -20.15
C TYR A 198 -2.39 10.24 -19.44
N TRP A 199 -2.49 9.87 -18.17
CA TRP A 199 -1.32 9.44 -17.38
C TRP A 199 -0.83 8.03 -17.77
N ILE A 200 -1.72 7.12 -18.19
CA ILE A 200 -1.29 5.83 -18.77
C ILE A 200 -0.53 6.06 -20.07
N LYS A 201 -1.02 6.94 -20.96
CA LYS A 201 -0.29 7.36 -22.18
C LYS A 201 1.01 8.09 -21.87
N PHE A 202 1.08 8.79 -20.73
CA PHE A 202 2.29 9.46 -20.26
C PHE A 202 3.36 8.47 -19.81
N GLY A 203 2.97 7.26 -19.40
CA GLY A 203 3.87 6.15 -19.12
C GLY A 203 3.82 5.57 -17.70
N ILE A 204 2.79 5.87 -16.90
CA ILE A 204 2.62 5.18 -15.62
C ILE A 204 2.18 3.73 -15.83
N ASP A 205 2.50 2.88 -14.86
CA ASP A 205 2.22 1.44 -14.91
C ASP A 205 0.93 1.05 -14.18
N GLY A 206 0.21 2.01 -13.61
CA GLY A 206 -1.07 1.73 -12.97
C GLY A 206 -1.62 2.84 -12.09
N TRP A 207 -2.79 2.57 -11.54
CA TRP A 207 -3.53 3.44 -10.65
C TRP A 207 -3.84 2.76 -9.32
N ARG A 208 -3.56 3.43 -8.21
CA ARG A 208 -4.22 3.20 -6.93
C ARG A 208 -5.41 4.15 -6.85
N LEU A 209 -6.58 3.66 -6.53
CA LEU A 209 -7.81 4.43 -6.49
C LEU A 209 -8.18 4.76 -5.04
N ASP A 210 -8.23 6.05 -4.75
CA ASP A 210 -8.61 6.58 -3.45
C ASP A 210 -10.12 6.42 -3.22
N VAL A 211 -10.51 5.85 -2.08
CA VAL A 211 -11.91 5.62 -1.65
C VAL A 211 -12.88 5.24 -2.78
N PRO A 212 -12.56 4.26 -3.64
CA PRO A 212 -13.34 3.98 -4.85
C PRO A 212 -14.76 3.49 -4.54
N PHE A 213 -15.00 2.99 -3.35
CA PHE A 213 -16.32 2.53 -2.88
C PHE A 213 -17.32 3.69 -2.67
N GLU A 214 -16.85 4.94 -2.67
CA GLU A 214 -17.73 6.12 -2.59
C GLU A 214 -18.36 6.46 -3.96
N VAL A 215 -17.76 6.04 -5.06
CA VAL A 215 -18.33 6.21 -6.41
C VAL A 215 -19.36 5.12 -6.66
N LYS A 216 -20.65 5.50 -6.60
CA LYS A 216 -21.80 4.58 -6.70
C LYS A 216 -22.37 4.46 -8.11
N THR A 217 -21.92 5.28 -9.05
CA THR A 217 -22.42 5.29 -10.44
C THR A 217 -22.13 3.95 -11.12
N GLU A 218 -23.19 3.32 -11.57
CA GLU A 218 -23.14 1.99 -12.20
C GLU A 218 -22.23 1.97 -13.44
N GLY A 219 -21.41 0.93 -13.55
CA GLY A 219 -20.49 0.74 -14.67
C GLY A 219 -19.30 1.72 -14.71
N PHE A 220 -19.13 2.58 -13.70
CA PHE A 220 -18.04 3.57 -13.68
C PHE A 220 -16.65 2.89 -13.67
N TRP A 221 -16.43 1.96 -12.75
CA TRP A 221 -15.12 1.30 -12.62
C TRP A 221 -14.86 0.26 -13.72
N GLN A 222 -15.93 -0.34 -14.30
CA GLN A 222 -15.81 -1.19 -15.48
C GLN A 222 -15.29 -0.38 -16.69
N GLU A 223 -15.89 0.79 -16.96
CA GLU A 223 -15.44 1.69 -18.03
C GLU A 223 -14.02 2.18 -17.77
N PHE A 224 -13.70 2.55 -16.51
CA PHE A 224 -12.34 2.95 -16.12
C PHE A 224 -11.33 1.86 -16.50
N ARG A 225 -11.61 0.61 -16.10
CA ARG A 225 -10.78 -0.54 -16.46
C ARG A 225 -10.64 -0.70 -17.96
N ASP A 226 -11.75 -0.72 -18.67
CA ASP A 226 -11.76 -0.96 -20.12
C ASP A 226 -10.91 0.08 -20.86
N ARG A 227 -11.03 1.35 -20.51
CA ARG A 227 -10.27 2.45 -21.13
C ARG A 227 -8.78 2.40 -20.77
N VAL A 228 -8.44 2.15 -19.52
CA VAL A 228 -7.05 1.99 -19.06
C VAL A 228 -6.40 0.79 -19.72
N LYS A 229 -7.06 -0.38 -19.72
CA LYS A 229 -6.53 -1.61 -20.29
C LYS A 229 -6.46 -1.58 -21.82
N ALA A 230 -7.29 -0.79 -22.48
CA ALA A 230 -7.21 -0.58 -23.94
C ALA A 230 -5.90 0.13 -24.36
N ILE A 231 -5.30 0.94 -23.47
CA ILE A 231 -4.03 1.62 -23.71
C ILE A 231 -2.85 0.76 -23.26
N ASN A 232 -2.95 0.20 -22.05
CA ASN A 232 -1.93 -0.67 -21.48
C ASN A 232 -2.60 -1.86 -20.78
N PRO A 233 -2.67 -3.03 -21.41
CA PRO A 233 -3.28 -4.23 -20.80
C PRO A 233 -2.63 -4.64 -19.48
N ASP A 234 -1.35 -4.31 -19.30
CA ASP A 234 -0.57 -4.62 -18.10
C ASP A 234 -0.64 -3.52 -17.03
N ALA A 235 -1.44 -2.46 -17.21
CA ALA A 235 -1.62 -1.44 -16.19
C ALA A 235 -2.29 -2.04 -14.94
N TYR A 236 -1.72 -1.83 -13.76
CA TYR A 236 -2.28 -2.29 -12.49
C TYR A 236 -3.36 -1.35 -11.99
N ILE A 237 -4.52 -1.88 -11.64
CA ILE A 237 -5.63 -1.11 -11.03
C ILE A 237 -5.89 -1.68 -9.65
N VAL A 238 -5.53 -0.94 -8.61
CA VAL A 238 -5.68 -1.35 -7.21
C VAL A 238 -6.55 -0.35 -6.45
N GLY A 239 -7.61 -0.85 -5.79
CA GLY A 239 -8.52 -0.01 -5.01
C GLY A 239 -8.11 0.10 -3.55
N GLU A 240 -8.38 1.23 -2.92
CA GLU A 240 -8.37 1.35 -1.47
C GLU A 240 -9.72 0.91 -0.91
N VAL A 241 -9.82 -0.36 -0.55
CA VAL A 241 -11.00 -0.91 0.13
C VAL A 241 -10.52 -1.69 1.35
N TRP A 242 -10.93 -1.28 2.54
CA TRP A 242 -10.41 -1.82 3.79
C TRP A 242 -11.08 -3.13 4.25
N GLY A 243 -12.27 -3.41 3.74
CA GLY A 243 -13.07 -4.57 4.09
C GLY A 243 -13.29 -5.53 2.93
N ASP A 244 -14.45 -6.17 2.92
CA ASP A 244 -14.86 -7.09 1.87
C ASP A 244 -14.92 -6.39 0.50
N SER A 245 -14.04 -6.80 -0.38
CA SER A 245 -13.84 -6.18 -1.69
C SER A 245 -14.41 -7.01 -2.85
N ARG A 246 -15.16 -8.09 -2.55
CA ARG A 246 -15.79 -8.95 -3.59
C ARG A 246 -16.55 -8.18 -4.66
N PRO A 247 -17.28 -7.08 -4.35
CA PRO A 247 -18.00 -6.32 -5.39
C PRO A 247 -17.13 -5.73 -6.49
N TRP A 248 -15.84 -5.53 -6.24
CA TRP A 248 -14.89 -4.90 -7.18
C TRP A 248 -13.86 -5.88 -7.77
N LEU A 249 -13.81 -7.12 -7.24
CA LEU A 249 -12.77 -8.12 -7.57
C LEU A 249 -13.33 -9.30 -8.35
N ASP A 250 -14.23 -9.03 -9.29
CA ASP A 250 -14.84 -10.01 -10.18
C ASP A 250 -14.10 -10.16 -11.53
N GLY A 251 -13.00 -9.43 -11.71
CA GLY A 251 -12.21 -9.38 -12.93
C GLY A 251 -12.64 -8.28 -13.93
N THR A 252 -13.71 -7.53 -13.63
CA THR A 252 -14.23 -6.47 -14.50
C THR A 252 -13.88 -5.06 -14.03
N GLN A 253 -13.35 -4.88 -12.82
CA GLN A 253 -13.06 -3.58 -12.22
C GLN A 253 -11.60 -3.48 -11.80
N PHE A 254 -11.25 -3.97 -10.60
CA PHE A 254 -9.88 -3.86 -10.09
C PHE A 254 -9.11 -5.18 -10.25
N ASP A 255 -7.78 -5.09 -10.32
CA ASP A 255 -6.89 -6.25 -10.30
C ASP A 255 -6.61 -6.72 -8.86
N GLY A 256 -6.78 -5.84 -7.88
CA GLY A 256 -6.59 -6.10 -6.46
C GLY A 256 -7.02 -4.90 -5.62
N VAL A 257 -6.87 -5.04 -4.30
CA VAL A 257 -7.06 -3.94 -3.34
C VAL A 257 -5.90 -3.87 -2.36
N MET A 258 -5.78 -2.74 -1.66
CA MET A 258 -4.92 -2.64 -0.47
C MET A 258 -5.46 -3.58 0.61
N ASN A 259 -4.73 -4.68 0.87
CA ASN A 259 -5.24 -5.84 1.60
C ASN A 259 -5.18 -5.66 3.13
N TYR A 260 -5.99 -4.79 3.67
CA TYR A 260 -6.09 -4.55 5.12
C TYR A 260 -6.67 -5.74 5.89
N LEU A 261 -7.38 -6.66 5.21
CA LEU A 261 -7.84 -7.91 5.82
C LEU A 261 -6.69 -8.88 6.15
N PHE A 262 -5.53 -8.73 5.48
CA PHE A 262 -4.27 -9.37 5.86
C PHE A 262 -3.59 -8.64 7.03
N THR A 263 -3.62 -7.30 7.03
CA THR A 263 -2.89 -6.44 7.98
C THR A 263 -3.30 -6.70 9.42
N GLY A 264 -4.60 -6.61 9.71
CA GLY A 264 -5.13 -6.70 11.08
C GLY A 264 -4.80 -8.02 11.78
N PRO A 265 -5.15 -9.19 11.21
CA PRO A 265 -4.80 -10.48 11.77
C PRO A 265 -3.28 -10.71 11.93
N THR A 266 -2.49 -10.26 10.94
CA THR A 266 -1.03 -10.41 10.99
C THR A 266 -0.41 -9.64 12.15
N ILE A 267 -0.85 -8.40 12.38
CA ILE A 267 -0.44 -7.60 13.56
C ILE A 267 -0.88 -8.27 14.87
N ALA A 268 -2.14 -8.72 14.94
CA ALA A 268 -2.68 -9.35 16.14
C ALA A 268 -1.94 -10.65 16.50
N PHE A 269 -1.55 -11.45 15.50
CA PHE A 269 -0.80 -12.68 15.67
C PHE A 269 0.66 -12.41 16.08
N THR A 270 1.36 -11.54 15.36
CA THR A 270 2.81 -11.35 15.54
C THR A 270 3.17 -10.48 16.74
N ALA A 271 2.37 -9.48 17.05
CA ALA A 271 2.60 -8.58 18.18
C ALA A 271 1.85 -9.02 19.47
N GLY A 272 0.69 -9.68 19.34
CA GLY A 272 -0.05 -10.19 20.49
C GLY A 272 -0.35 -9.08 21.51
N ASP A 273 -0.02 -9.31 22.78
CA ASP A 273 -0.23 -8.35 23.88
C ASP A 273 0.61 -7.06 23.78
N ARG A 274 1.55 -7.01 22.84
CA ARG A 274 2.37 -5.82 22.56
C ARG A 274 1.67 -4.80 21.68
N VAL A 275 0.53 -5.12 21.10
CA VAL A 275 -0.22 -4.15 20.29
C VAL A 275 -0.63 -2.95 21.14
N ASP A 276 -0.23 -1.76 20.71
CA ASP A 276 -0.77 -0.51 21.24
C ASP A 276 -2.16 -0.27 20.65
N LEU A 277 -3.19 -0.64 21.38
CA LEU A 277 -4.59 -0.52 20.95
C LEU A 277 -4.98 0.92 20.58
N ALA A 278 -4.32 1.93 21.16
CA ALA A 278 -4.57 3.32 20.79
C ALA A 278 -4.14 3.66 19.37
N GLN A 279 -3.20 2.89 18.78
CA GLN A 279 -2.71 3.10 17.42
C GLN A 279 -3.54 2.38 16.35
N VAL A 280 -4.36 1.40 16.74
CA VAL A 280 -5.19 0.60 15.83
C VAL A 280 -6.68 0.82 16.06
N LYS A 281 -7.04 1.51 17.13
CA LYS A 281 -8.40 1.93 17.43
C LYS A 281 -8.92 2.81 16.28
N ASP A 282 -10.18 2.69 15.99
CA ASP A 282 -10.85 3.46 14.95
C ASP A 282 -10.30 3.22 13.51
N ARG A 283 -9.70 2.03 13.27
CA ARG A 283 -9.26 1.59 11.94
C ARG A 283 -10.06 0.37 11.49
N ASP A 284 -10.46 0.37 10.23
CA ASP A 284 -11.39 -0.64 9.69
C ASP A 284 -10.75 -2.03 9.49
N TYR A 285 -9.40 -2.15 9.56
CA TYR A 285 -8.73 -3.44 9.44
C TYR A 285 -8.79 -4.34 10.70
N GLN A 286 -9.45 -3.90 11.75
CA GLN A 286 -9.88 -4.67 12.94
C GLN A 286 -8.81 -5.59 13.53
N THR A 287 -7.82 -5.00 14.19
CA THR A 287 -6.84 -5.77 14.96
C THR A 287 -7.43 -6.22 16.30
N THR A 288 -7.51 -7.52 16.52
CA THR A 288 -8.07 -8.13 17.76
C THR A 288 -7.03 -8.99 18.47
N PRO A 289 -6.03 -8.37 19.13
CA PRO A 289 -4.99 -9.09 19.86
C PRO A 289 -5.47 -9.54 21.27
N PRO A 290 -4.82 -10.60 21.83
CA PRO A 290 -3.89 -11.48 21.15
C PRO A 290 -4.60 -12.46 20.23
N MET A 291 -3.86 -12.94 19.19
CA MET A 291 -4.35 -13.98 18.28
C MET A 291 -3.38 -15.18 18.34
N PHE A 292 -3.91 -16.39 18.42
CA PHE A 292 -3.12 -17.61 18.37
C PHE A 292 -3.05 -18.18 16.96
N ALA A 293 -2.17 -19.15 16.74
CA ALA A 293 -1.93 -19.70 15.40
C ALA A 293 -3.20 -20.28 14.76
N GLY A 294 -4.08 -20.93 15.54
CA GLY A 294 -5.36 -21.47 15.05
C GLY A 294 -6.30 -20.37 14.54
N ASP A 295 -6.47 -19.32 15.33
CA ASP A 295 -7.33 -18.17 14.96
C ASP A 295 -6.76 -17.46 13.72
N TYR A 296 -5.41 -17.30 13.67
CA TYR A 296 -4.74 -16.71 12.52
C TYR A 296 -4.94 -17.55 11.26
N ALA A 297 -4.76 -18.86 11.34
CA ALA A 297 -4.98 -19.78 10.24
C ALA A 297 -6.41 -19.69 9.69
N GLU A 298 -7.42 -19.64 10.60
CA GLU A 298 -8.82 -19.48 10.18
C GLU A 298 -9.05 -18.16 9.42
N LYS A 299 -8.50 -17.04 9.91
CA LYS A 299 -8.63 -15.74 9.23
C LYS A 299 -7.93 -15.73 7.88
N ILE A 300 -6.76 -16.32 7.79
CA ILE A 300 -6.02 -16.44 6.53
C ILE A 300 -6.74 -17.34 5.54
N GLN A 301 -7.30 -18.46 5.98
CA GLN A 301 -8.08 -19.35 5.13
C GLN A 301 -9.32 -18.62 4.57
N GLN A 302 -10.07 -17.93 5.42
CA GLN A 302 -11.22 -17.12 5.02
C GLN A 302 -10.82 -16.07 3.96
N LEU A 303 -9.70 -15.40 4.15
CA LEU A 303 -9.18 -14.40 3.19
C LEU A 303 -8.81 -15.04 1.85
N LEU A 304 -8.11 -16.19 1.87
CA LEU A 304 -7.69 -16.87 0.64
C LEU A 304 -8.87 -17.47 -0.16
N GLU A 305 -9.97 -17.83 0.51
CA GLU A 305 -11.20 -18.32 -0.11
C GLU A 305 -12.10 -17.18 -0.63
N MET A 306 -11.86 -15.94 -0.21
CA MET A 306 -12.73 -14.81 -0.51
C MET A 306 -12.69 -14.40 -1.99
N TYR A 307 -11.52 -14.52 -2.65
CA TYR A 307 -11.28 -14.08 -4.02
C TYR A 307 -10.70 -15.21 -4.88
N PRO A 308 -10.92 -15.19 -6.20
CA PRO A 308 -10.23 -16.08 -7.13
C PRO A 308 -8.71 -16.01 -6.97
N TRP A 309 -8.00 -17.12 -7.17
CA TRP A 309 -6.55 -17.21 -6.94
C TRP A 309 -5.76 -16.19 -7.76
N GLU A 310 -6.18 -15.93 -8.98
CA GLU A 310 -5.57 -14.92 -9.85
C GLU A 310 -5.60 -13.52 -9.20
N ILE A 311 -6.71 -13.17 -8.55
CA ILE A 311 -6.87 -11.92 -7.79
C ILE A 311 -6.05 -11.97 -6.49
N GLN A 312 -5.97 -13.12 -5.81
CA GLN A 312 -5.14 -13.25 -4.60
C GLN A 312 -3.68 -12.95 -4.89
N LEU A 313 -3.19 -13.33 -6.07
CA LEU A 313 -1.80 -13.09 -6.47
C LEU A 313 -1.48 -11.62 -6.79
N THR A 314 -2.49 -10.79 -6.96
CA THR A 314 -2.32 -9.35 -7.27
C THR A 314 -2.89 -8.42 -6.19
N GLN A 315 -3.25 -8.94 -5.02
CA GLN A 315 -3.54 -8.13 -3.85
C GLN A 315 -2.31 -7.33 -3.41
N LEU A 316 -2.49 -6.07 -3.03
CA LEU A 316 -1.42 -5.25 -2.47
C LEU A 316 -1.39 -5.45 -0.94
N ASN A 317 -0.55 -6.37 -0.48
CA ASN A 317 -0.43 -6.68 0.94
C ASN A 317 0.44 -5.65 1.65
N LEU A 318 0.02 -5.21 2.84
CA LEU A 318 0.73 -4.17 3.58
C LEU A 318 0.64 -4.41 5.09
N LEU A 319 1.56 -3.80 5.85
CA LEU A 319 1.56 -3.80 7.31
C LEU A 319 1.37 -2.39 7.87
N ALA A 320 1.66 -1.38 7.07
CA ALA A 320 1.43 0.02 7.38
C ALA A 320 1.25 0.83 6.09
N SER A 321 0.67 2.01 6.21
CA SER A 321 0.50 2.98 5.14
C SER A 321 0.54 4.41 5.69
N HIS A 322 0.36 5.38 4.82
CA HIS A 322 0.24 6.79 5.22
C HIS A 322 -1.03 7.10 6.06
N ASP A 323 -2.01 6.18 6.11
CA ASP A 323 -3.27 6.31 6.87
C ASP A 323 -3.25 5.55 8.19
N THR A 324 -2.22 4.77 8.45
CA THR A 324 -2.08 3.98 9.66
C THR A 324 -0.87 4.42 10.49
N ALA A 325 -0.83 4.03 11.76
CA ALA A 325 0.43 4.04 12.49
C ALA A 325 1.41 3.03 11.86
N ARG A 326 2.71 3.27 12.05
CA ARG A 326 3.76 2.34 11.60
C ARG A 326 3.80 1.09 12.47
N LEU A 327 4.07 -0.06 11.87
CA LEU A 327 4.06 -1.35 12.56
C LEU A 327 4.93 -1.37 13.82
N LEU A 328 6.14 -0.79 13.77
CA LEU A 328 7.04 -0.73 14.93
C LEU A 328 6.39 0.01 16.11
N SER A 329 5.71 1.13 15.84
CA SER A 329 4.99 1.88 16.89
C SER A 329 3.74 1.15 17.39
N ILE A 330 3.01 0.45 16.51
CA ILE A 330 1.90 -0.41 16.91
C ILE A 330 2.39 -1.51 17.86
N ALA A 331 3.54 -2.09 17.58
CA ALA A 331 4.16 -3.15 18.37
C ALA A 331 4.96 -2.64 19.59
N LYS A 332 4.83 -1.37 19.99
CA LYS A 332 5.57 -0.76 21.13
C LYS A 332 7.08 -0.96 21.01
N ASP A 333 7.63 -0.72 19.83
CA ASP A 333 9.04 -0.85 19.48
C ASP A 333 9.61 -2.28 19.60
N ASP A 334 8.73 -3.31 19.63
CA ASP A 334 9.13 -4.71 19.67
C ASP A 334 9.58 -5.19 18.27
N LYS A 335 10.87 -5.13 17.98
CA LYS A 335 11.44 -5.55 16.70
C LYS A 335 11.11 -6.99 16.29
N PRO A 336 11.10 -7.99 17.19
CA PRO A 336 10.70 -9.34 16.81
C PRO A 336 9.27 -9.41 16.24
N SER A 337 8.31 -8.62 16.76
CA SER A 337 6.95 -8.54 16.19
C SER A 337 6.98 -8.02 14.76
N MET A 338 7.74 -6.95 14.51
CA MET A 338 7.92 -6.38 13.17
C MET A 338 8.57 -7.39 12.23
N GLN A 339 9.62 -8.07 12.67
CA GLN A 339 10.32 -9.07 11.87
C GLN A 339 9.41 -10.25 11.48
N LEU A 340 8.64 -10.79 12.43
CA LEU A 340 7.70 -11.88 12.14
C LEU A 340 6.58 -11.45 11.17
N ALA A 341 6.04 -10.24 11.33
CA ALA A 341 5.04 -9.72 10.40
C ALA A 341 5.63 -9.51 9.00
N THR A 342 6.86 -9.01 8.90
CA THR A 342 7.56 -8.85 7.62
C THR A 342 7.85 -10.20 6.96
N LEU A 343 8.21 -11.24 7.73
CA LEU A 343 8.36 -12.60 7.20
C LEU A 343 7.05 -13.10 6.58
N LEU A 344 5.93 -12.94 7.29
CA LEU A 344 4.61 -13.30 6.77
C LEU A 344 4.26 -12.48 5.52
N LEU A 345 4.50 -11.17 5.52
CA LEU A 345 4.26 -10.30 4.36
C LEU A 345 5.02 -10.78 3.11
N MET A 346 6.30 -11.14 3.26
CA MET A 346 7.16 -11.54 2.14
C MET A 346 6.89 -12.97 1.64
N THR A 347 6.22 -13.78 2.43
CA THR A 347 5.91 -15.18 2.09
C THR A 347 4.44 -15.43 1.76
N PHE A 348 3.56 -14.43 1.96
CA PHE A 348 2.14 -14.50 1.62
C PHE A 348 1.89 -14.32 0.12
N PRO A 349 0.82 -14.92 -0.47
CA PRO A 349 0.37 -14.66 -1.83
C PRO A 349 -0.01 -13.19 -2.04
N GLY A 350 0.29 -12.63 -3.20
CA GLY A 350 0.06 -11.22 -3.54
C GLY A 350 1.34 -10.39 -3.46
N ALA A 351 1.28 -9.14 -3.86
CA ALA A 351 2.41 -8.22 -3.90
C ALA A 351 2.61 -7.54 -2.54
N PRO A 352 3.75 -7.73 -1.87
CA PRO A 352 4.05 -7.01 -0.63
C PRO A 352 4.34 -5.53 -0.91
N SER A 353 3.87 -4.66 -0.03
CA SER A 353 4.13 -3.22 -0.05
C SER A 353 4.78 -2.77 1.25
N ILE A 354 5.92 -2.11 1.14
CA ILE A 354 6.65 -1.51 2.26
C ILE A 354 6.34 -0.01 2.28
N TYR A 355 5.85 0.49 3.41
CA TYR A 355 5.71 1.94 3.61
C TYR A 355 7.08 2.55 3.86
N TYR A 356 7.44 3.62 3.15
CA TYR A 356 8.79 4.21 3.22
C TYR A 356 9.27 4.39 4.66
N GLY A 357 10.48 3.93 4.95
CA GLY A 357 11.11 4.03 6.26
C GLY A 357 10.86 2.85 7.20
N ASP A 358 9.88 1.98 6.94
CA ASP A 358 9.67 0.79 7.77
C ASP A 358 10.88 -0.15 7.68
N GLU A 359 11.51 -0.24 6.50
CA GLU A 359 12.69 -1.06 6.26
C GLU A 359 13.95 -0.59 7.01
N VAL A 360 13.92 0.63 7.55
CA VAL A 360 15.01 1.19 8.37
C VAL A 360 14.60 1.43 9.82
N GLY A 361 13.44 0.90 10.23
CA GLY A 361 12.95 0.99 11.60
C GLY A 361 12.41 2.36 11.99
N LEU A 362 11.89 3.16 11.04
CA LEU A 362 11.30 4.46 11.32
C LEU A 362 10.01 4.28 12.14
N PRO A 363 9.92 4.84 13.37
CA PRO A 363 8.68 4.82 14.14
C PRO A 363 7.72 5.93 13.70
N GLY A 364 6.44 5.81 14.05
CA GLY A 364 5.42 6.83 13.84
C GLY A 364 4.06 6.32 14.30
N ARG A 365 3.38 7.10 15.13
CA ARG A 365 2.00 6.83 15.56
C ARG A 365 1.02 7.20 14.45
N VAL A 366 -0.28 7.23 14.72
CA VAL A 366 -1.28 7.70 13.75
C VAL A 366 -0.91 9.05 13.14
N ASP A 367 -1.43 9.34 11.96
CA ASP A 367 -1.13 10.60 11.28
C ASP A 367 -1.37 11.85 12.16
N PRO A 368 -0.57 12.89 12.05
CA PRO A 368 0.52 13.08 11.08
C PRO A 368 1.83 12.38 11.43
N ASP A 369 1.99 11.76 12.62
CA ASP A 369 3.25 11.25 13.12
C ASP A 369 3.82 10.07 12.26
N SER A 370 2.96 9.26 11.66
CA SER A 370 3.37 8.21 10.71
C SER A 370 4.07 8.75 9.46
N ARG A 371 3.91 10.07 9.15
CA ARG A 371 4.42 10.75 7.97
C ARG A 371 5.70 11.54 8.25
N ARG A 372 6.59 11.00 9.10
CA ARG A 372 7.90 11.59 9.42
C ARG A 372 8.79 11.64 8.18
N GLY A 373 9.75 12.57 8.15
CA GLY A 373 10.80 12.60 7.14
C GLY A 373 11.66 11.34 7.21
N PHE A 374 12.02 10.80 6.03
CA PHE A 374 12.90 9.63 5.93
C PHE A 374 14.21 9.89 6.67
N PRO A 375 14.68 8.98 7.55
CA PRO A 375 15.81 9.25 8.42
C PRO A 375 17.14 9.28 7.66
N LYS A 376 18.12 10.00 8.22
CA LYS A 376 19.50 9.92 7.74
C LYS A 376 20.05 8.52 7.97
N GLU A 377 20.99 8.11 7.14
CA GLU A 377 21.60 6.79 7.16
C GLU A 377 22.24 6.42 8.51
N GLU A 378 22.78 7.40 9.23
CA GLU A 378 23.33 7.24 10.58
C GLU A 378 22.29 6.79 11.63
N ASN A 379 21.00 7.03 11.35
CA ASN A 379 19.88 6.68 12.23
C ASN A 379 19.11 5.43 11.76
N TRP A 380 19.60 4.74 10.73
CA TRP A 380 18.95 3.52 10.24
C TRP A 380 19.21 2.35 11.18
N ASP A 381 18.16 1.60 11.47
CA ASP A 381 18.31 0.30 12.10
C ASP A 381 18.83 -0.71 11.06
N ARG A 382 20.12 -1.00 11.16
CA ARG A 382 20.83 -1.86 10.19
C ARG A 382 20.35 -3.31 10.24
N ASP A 383 19.92 -3.79 11.40
CA ASP A 383 19.40 -5.16 11.54
C ASP A 383 18.06 -5.28 10.84
N VAL A 384 17.18 -4.28 11.02
CA VAL A 384 15.88 -4.22 10.32
C VAL A 384 16.07 -4.11 8.81
N LEU A 385 17.01 -3.28 8.35
CA LEU A 385 17.31 -3.14 6.92
C LEU A 385 17.84 -4.44 6.31
N THR A 386 18.78 -5.09 6.99
CA THR A 386 19.34 -6.37 6.53
C THR A 386 18.25 -7.43 6.45
N TYR A 387 17.38 -7.49 7.46
CA TYR A 387 16.25 -8.40 7.50
C TYR A 387 15.32 -8.23 6.28
N HIS A 388 14.96 -6.98 5.95
CA HIS A 388 14.13 -6.70 4.77
C HIS A 388 14.83 -7.11 3.48
N ARG A 389 16.11 -6.76 3.31
CA ARG A 389 16.91 -7.11 2.11
C ARG A 389 16.96 -8.62 1.88
N GLU A 390 17.22 -9.37 2.94
CA GLU A 390 17.31 -10.84 2.88
C GLU A 390 15.99 -11.46 2.47
N LEU A 391 14.87 -11.05 3.07
CA LEU A 391 13.53 -11.57 2.74
C LEU A 391 13.06 -11.17 1.35
N ILE A 392 13.34 -9.94 0.91
CA ILE A 392 13.03 -9.50 -0.45
C ILE A 392 13.84 -10.32 -1.47
N ALA A 393 15.13 -10.53 -1.21
CA ALA A 393 16.00 -11.34 -2.07
C ALA A 393 15.50 -12.80 -2.15
N LEU A 394 15.09 -13.39 -1.03
CA LEU A 394 14.48 -14.72 -1.00
C LEU A 394 13.19 -14.78 -1.81
N ARG A 395 12.30 -13.80 -1.66
CA ARG A 395 11.07 -13.74 -2.44
C ARG A 395 11.36 -13.67 -3.95
N HIS A 396 12.36 -12.89 -4.36
CA HIS A 396 12.75 -12.82 -5.76
C HIS A 396 13.41 -14.12 -6.26
N ALA A 397 14.18 -14.78 -5.42
CA ALA A 397 14.87 -16.03 -5.78
C ALA A 397 13.92 -17.23 -5.90
N HIS A 398 12.81 -17.23 -5.15
CA HIS A 398 11.91 -18.36 -5.01
C HIS A 398 10.53 -18.08 -5.63
N PRO A 399 10.23 -18.59 -6.84
CA PRO A 399 8.93 -18.43 -7.49
C PRO A 399 7.75 -18.91 -6.64
N ALA A 400 7.91 -19.97 -5.87
CA ALA A 400 6.86 -20.49 -4.99
C ALA A 400 6.36 -19.44 -3.98
N LEU A 401 7.20 -18.53 -3.49
CA LEU A 401 6.78 -17.43 -2.62
C LEU A 401 5.90 -16.40 -3.34
N ARG A 402 6.01 -16.30 -4.68
CA ARG A 402 5.29 -15.32 -5.50
C ARG A 402 3.99 -15.88 -6.05
N THR A 403 4.02 -17.01 -6.72
CA THR A 403 2.88 -17.58 -7.46
C THR A 403 2.44 -18.96 -7.01
N GLY A 404 3.20 -19.61 -6.09
CA GLY A 404 2.87 -20.94 -5.56
C GLY A 404 1.56 -20.92 -4.77
N THR A 405 0.90 -22.09 -4.70
CA THR A 405 -0.28 -22.29 -3.85
C THR A 405 0.07 -22.11 -2.37
N TYR A 406 -0.94 -22.01 -1.54
CA TYR A 406 -0.80 -21.82 -0.09
C TYR A 406 -1.51 -22.94 0.65
N LYS A 407 -0.80 -23.62 1.53
CA LYS A 407 -1.36 -24.72 2.33
C LYS A 407 -0.92 -24.62 3.77
N VAL A 408 -1.87 -24.49 4.70
CA VAL A 408 -1.59 -24.60 6.14
C VAL A 408 -1.23 -26.04 6.46
N LEU A 409 -0.06 -26.26 7.08
CA LEU A 409 0.42 -27.55 7.53
C LEU A 409 0.15 -27.75 9.02
N SER A 410 0.34 -26.71 9.83
CA SER A 410 0.04 -26.73 11.26
C SER A 410 -0.24 -25.35 11.80
N ALA A 411 -1.19 -25.24 12.76
CA ALA A 411 -1.56 -24.01 13.43
C ALA A 411 -1.93 -24.30 14.89
N GLN A 412 -0.93 -24.46 15.75
CA GLN A 412 -1.16 -24.87 17.15
C GLN A 412 -0.43 -23.92 18.11
N GLY A 413 -1.15 -23.43 19.10
CA GLY A 413 -0.60 -22.54 20.12
C GLY A 413 0.02 -21.29 19.52
N THR A 414 1.34 -21.17 19.58
CA THR A 414 2.10 -20.03 19.06
C THR A 414 2.85 -20.32 17.76
N LEU A 415 2.79 -21.57 17.26
CA LEU A 415 3.48 -21.98 16.03
C LEU A 415 2.50 -22.10 14.87
N TYR A 416 2.80 -21.37 13.80
CA TYR A 416 2.10 -21.41 12.54
C TYR A 416 3.03 -21.88 11.44
N VAL A 417 2.63 -22.95 10.72
CA VAL A 417 3.43 -23.59 9.67
C VAL A 417 2.58 -23.71 8.41
N PHE A 418 3.12 -23.28 7.29
CA PHE A 418 2.45 -23.39 5.99
C PHE A 418 3.45 -23.70 4.87
N ALA A 419 2.95 -24.22 3.77
CA ALA A 419 3.71 -24.47 2.55
C ALA A 419 3.32 -23.49 1.44
N ARG A 420 4.30 -23.18 0.60
CA ARG A 420 4.13 -22.54 -0.70
C ARG A 420 4.62 -23.54 -1.76
N GLN A 421 3.76 -23.87 -2.73
CA GLN A 421 4.00 -24.99 -3.64
C GLN A 421 3.82 -24.59 -5.10
N LEU A 422 4.83 -24.92 -5.90
CA LEU A 422 4.80 -25.03 -7.37
C LEU A 422 5.23 -26.43 -7.75
N PRO A 423 4.97 -26.88 -8.99
CA PRO A 423 5.42 -28.20 -9.43
C PRO A 423 6.92 -28.46 -9.25
N GLU A 424 7.75 -27.43 -9.41
CA GLU A 424 9.21 -27.50 -9.37
C GLU A 424 9.82 -27.03 -8.06
N GLU A 425 9.02 -26.44 -7.15
CA GLU A 425 9.53 -25.83 -5.93
C GLU A 425 8.50 -25.89 -4.79
N GLU A 426 8.91 -26.42 -3.67
CA GLU A 426 8.11 -26.42 -2.44
C GLU A 426 8.91 -25.81 -1.30
N LEU A 427 8.27 -24.88 -0.58
CA LEU A 427 8.86 -24.20 0.56
C LEU A 427 7.96 -24.36 1.77
N ILE A 428 8.56 -24.54 2.95
CA ILE A 428 7.86 -24.53 4.23
C ILE A 428 8.27 -23.28 4.98
N VAL A 429 7.28 -22.54 5.46
CA VAL A 429 7.49 -21.38 6.33
C VAL A 429 6.92 -21.67 7.70
N ALA A 430 7.71 -21.42 8.74
CA ALA A 430 7.26 -21.59 10.11
C ALA A 430 7.51 -20.30 10.91
N VAL A 431 6.52 -19.92 11.73
CA VAL A 431 6.54 -18.71 12.56
C VAL A 431 6.12 -19.06 13.97
N ASN A 432 7.03 -18.87 14.94
CA ASN A 432 6.76 -19.01 16.36
C ASN A 432 6.67 -17.61 17.03
N VAL A 433 5.47 -17.20 17.40
CA VAL A 433 5.23 -15.92 18.10
C VAL A 433 5.40 -16.04 19.62
N GLY A 434 5.62 -17.25 20.12
CA GLY A 434 5.77 -17.55 21.55
C GLY A 434 7.11 -17.12 22.14
N THR A 435 7.16 -17.00 23.46
CA THR A 435 8.36 -16.65 24.23
C THR A 435 9.24 -17.85 24.57
N ASN A 436 8.80 -19.06 24.22
CA ASN A 436 9.55 -20.29 24.38
C ASN A 436 9.78 -20.94 23.00
N ALA A 437 10.80 -21.78 22.89
CA ALA A 437 10.95 -22.64 21.73
C ALA A 437 9.72 -23.55 21.59
N CYS A 438 9.26 -23.77 20.39
CA CYS A 438 8.12 -24.62 20.10
C CYS A 438 8.59 -25.82 19.28
N GLU A 439 8.32 -27.02 19.78
CA GLU A 439 8.60 -28.27 19.11
C GLU A 439 7.28 -28.93 18.69
N GLN A 440 7.21 -29.35 17.45
CA GLN A 440 6.00 -29.96 16.90
C GLN A 440 6.33 -30.97 15.81
N THR A 441 5.54 -32.05 15.75
CA THR A 441 5.49 -32.91 14.59
C THR A 441 4.39 -32.48 13.66
N VAL A 442 4.74 -32.22 12.40
CA VAL A 442 3.88 -31.68 11.35
C VAL A 442 3.69 -32.75 10.27
N ASP A 443 2.44 -33.03 9.92
CA ASP A 443 2.11 -33.89 8.78
C ASP A 443 2.37 -33.13 7.47
N VAL A 444 3.24 -33.70 6.64
CA VAL A 444 3.66 -33.17 5.35
C VAL A 444 3.35 -34.11 4.18
N SER A 445 2.48 -35.11 4.40
CA SER A 445 2.04 -36.06 3.37
C SER A 445 1.43 -35.42 2.12
N GLY A 446 1.09 -34.13 2.19
CA GLY A 446 0.59 -33.37 1.05
C GLY A 446 1.65 -32.56 0.30
N LEU A 447 2.93 -32.76 0.60
CA LEU A 447 4.06 -32.22 -0.17
C LEU A 447 4.59 -33.32 -1.11
N ASN A 448 5.16 -32.89 -2.24
CA ASN A 448 5.80 -33.79 -3.20
C ASN A 448 7.29 -34.01 -2.89
N SER A 449 7.86 -33.16 -2.04
CA SER A 449 9.27 -33.18 -1.64
C SER A 449 9.41 -32.98 -0.13
N HIS A 450 10.62 -33.20 0.37
CA HIS A 450 10.98 -32.88 1.75
C HIS A 450 11.94 -31.68 1.76
N PRO A 451 11.45 -30.45 1.94
CA PRO A 451 12.31 -29.26 2.05
C PRO A 451 13.19 -29.36 3.31
N GLU A 452 14.45 -29.72 3.15
CA GLU A 452 15.39 -29.96 4.27
C GLU A 452 16.35 -28.78 4.50
N LYS A 453 16.62 -28.02 3.44
CA LYS A 453 17.58 -26.93 3.49
C LYS A 453 17.00 -25.72 4.19
N LEU A 454 17.64 -25.28 5.25
CA LEU A 454 17.31 -24.00 5.89
C LEU A 454 17.76 -22.85 4.99
N LEU A 455 16.79 -22.18 4.34
CA LEU A 455 17.03 -21.02 3.47
C LEU A 455 17.12 -19.75 4.29
N TYR A 456 16.34 -19.67 5.36
CA TYR A 456 16.31 -18.48 6.23
C TYR A 456 15.97 -18.85 7.68
N GLY A 457 16.49 -18.03 8.60
CA GLY A 457 16.16 -18.12 10.02
C GLY A 457 16.91 -19.21 10.79
N LYS A 458 16.27 -19.74 11.83
CA LYS A 458 16.83 -20.81 12.68
C LYS A 458 15.73 -21.82 13.01
N ALA A 459 16.01 -23.08 12.75
CA ALA A 459 15.17 -24.21 13.15
C ALA A 459 16.01 -25.48 13.27
N GLN A 460 15.53 -26.45 14.04
CA GLN A 460 16.00 -27.82 13.97
C GLN A 460 14.90 -28.66 13.30
N VAL A 461 15.28 -29.43 12.31
CA VAL A 461 14.33 -30.19 11.50
C VAL A 461 14.84 -31.63 11.40
N SER A 462 13.95 -32.59 11.55
CA SER A 462 14.20 -34.00 11.23
C SER A 462 12.96 -34.61 10.59
N TRP A 463 13.19 -35.60 9.74
CA TRP A 463 12.16 -36.22 8.92
C TRP A 463 12.02 -37.69 9.28
N GLN A 464 10.78 -38.16 9.37
CA GLN A 464 10.45 -39.58 9.46
C GLN A 464 9.22 -39.82 8.59
N ASP A 465 9.42 -40.43 7.43
CA ASP A 465 8.38 -40.59 6.41
C ASP A 465 7.69 -39.24 6.11
N ASP A 466 6.37 -39.16 6.14
CA ASP A 466 5.58 -37.97 5.93
C ASP A 466 5.43 -37.10 7.21
N GLN A 467 6.27 -37.28 8.20
CA GLN A 467 6.27 -36.51 9.44
C GLN A 467 7.55 -35.66 9.56
N MET A 468 7.38 -34.35 9.69
CA MET A 468 8.45 -33.40 9.97
C MET A 468 8.45 -33.01 11.44
N SER A 469 9.49 -33.37 12.18
CA SER A 469 9.72 -32.86 13.54
C SER A 469 10.44 -31.51 13.41
N LEU A 470 9.81 -30.43 13.84
CA LEU A 470 10.28 -29.06 13.72
C LEU A 470 10.40 -28.41 15.11
N SER A 471 11.56 -27.83 15.40
CA SER A 471 11.79 -26.99 16.59
C SER A 471 12.16 -25.57 16.14
N VAL A 472 11.33 -24.57 16.50
CA VAL A 472 11.52 -23.17 16.16
C VAL A 472 11.79 -22.36 17.43
N PRO A 473 12.90 -21.59 17.49
CA PRO A 473 13.23 -20.76 18.65
C PRO A 473 12.14 -19.76 18.99
N PRO A 474 12.15 -19.17 20.21
CA PRO A 474 11.18 -18.15 20.59
C PRO A 474 11.25 -16.93 19.69
N ARG A 475 10.08 -16.33 19.40
CA ARG A 475 9.97 -15.07 18.66
C ARG A 475 10.78 -15.07 17.36
N SER A 476 10.69 -16.16 16.61
CA SER A 476 11.45 -16.35 15.37
C SER A 476 10.66 -17.09 14.30
N GLY A 477 11.16 -17.07 13.10
CA GLY A 477 10.63 -17.82 11.99
C GLY A 477 11.73 -18.36 11.10
N CYS A 478 11.37 -19.30 10.22
CA CYS A 478 12.29 -19.90 9.26
C CYS A 478 11.60 -20.21 7.94
N ILE A 479 12.41 -20.38 6.91
CA ILE A 479 12.02 -20.86 5.58
C ILE A 479 12.89 -22.06 5.25
N LEU A 480 12.26 -23.18 4.89
CA LEU A 480 12.89 -24.40 4.40
C LEU A 480 12.59 -24.55 2.90
N GLY A 481 13.58 -25.09 2.13
CA GLY A 481 13.46 -25.36 0.70
C GLY A 481 14.28 -26.54 0.24
#